data_8e40b1b5919f45be5ac4770bf09e99a5
#
_entry.id   8e40b1b5919f45be5ac4770bf09e99a5
#
_cell.length_a   1.000
_cell.length_b   1.000
_cell.length_c   1.000
_cell.angle_alpha   90.00
_cell.angle_beta   90.00
_cell.angle_gamma   90.00
#
_symmetry.space_group_name_H-M   'P 1'
#
loop_
_entity.id
_entity.type
_entity.pdbx_description
1 polymer ?
#
loop_
_entity_poly.entity_id
_entity_poly.type
_entity_poly.pdbx_seq_one_letter_code
_entity_poly.pdbx_strand_id
1 'polypeptide(L)'
;MHFARLNDPNRDIAPYIDLLEAISGDVRNRIGSLSAQSRDEDGRAVVDLIVQAMQDVIPGHYQFQGDAENYDDIANADLMSVIDRKRGLPVALALLYVHVAKRCQIEITGIDFPGHFLLRLQSGGARRMIDPFHGGITLGSAELRELLKAFQGLDAELQPAHYREASDIAILLRLQNNIKVRAIRRGELA
;
A
#
# COMPACT_ATOMS: atom_id res chain seq x y z
N MET A 1 -12.71 -4.39 -5.23
CA MET A 1 -13.17 -5.75 -5.62
C MET A 1 -13.99 -5.78 -6.89
N HIS A 2 -14.95 -4.87 -7.15
CA HIS A 2 -15.71 -4.88 -8.41
C HIS A 2 -14.83 -4.76 -9.67
N PHE A 3 -13.72 -4.01 -9.61
CA PHE A 3 -12.77 -3.93 -10.74
C PHE A 3 -12.07 -5.25 -11.05
N ALA A 4 -11.78 -6.06 -10.04
CA ALA A 4 -11.17 -7.39 -10.26
C ALA A 4 -12.14 -8.38 -10.94
N ARG A 5 -13.45 -8.22 -10.77
CA ARG A 5 -14.48 -8.99 -11.50
C ARG A 5 -14.51 -8.77 -13.02
N LEU A 6 -13.91 -7.67 -13.50
CA LEU A 6 -13.82 -7.45 -14.95
C LEU A 6 -12.94 -8.51 -15.65
N ASN A 7 -11.97 -9.07 -14.91
CA ASN A 7 -11.06 -10.10 -15.44
C ASN A 7 -11.63 -11.52 -15.26
N ASP A 8 -12.49 -11.75 -14.25
CA ASP A 8 -13.18 -13.03 -14.01
C ASP A 8 -14.55 -12.75 -13.37
N PRO A 9 -15.60 -12.54 -14.19
CA PRO A 9 -16.95 -12.20 -13.70
C PRO A 9 -17.60 -13.26 -12.81
N ASN A 10 -17.18 -14.52 -12.94
CA ASN A 10 -17.77 -15.66 -12.23
C ASN A 10 -17.05 -15.96 -10.90
N ARG A 11 -15.94 -15.30 -10.62
CA ARG A 11 -15.18 -15.53 -9.40
C ARG A 11 -15.90 -14.97 -8.20
N ASP A 12 -16.09 -15.82 -7.17
CA ASP A 12 -16.69 -15.39 -5.92
C ASP A 12 -15.76 -14.41 -5.19
N ILE A 13 -16.29 -13.25 -4.83
CA ILE A 13 -15.54 -12.20 -4.12
C ILE A 13 -15.67 -12.28 -2.60
N ALA A 14 -16.62 -13.07 -2.09
CA ALA A 14 -16.90 -13.13 -0.65
C ALA A 14 -15.67 -13.55 0.16
N PRO A 15 -14.90 -14.60 -0.19
CA PRO A 15 -13.70 -14.98 0.56
C PRO A 15 -12.64 -13.89 0.63
N TYR A 16 -12.53 -13.05 -0.41
CA TYR A 16 -11.59 -11.94 -0.44
C TYR A 16 -12.00 -10.81 0.50
N ILE A 17 -13.30 -10.53 0.55
CA ILE A 17 -13.85 -9.53 1.49
C ILE A 17 -13.66 -10.02 2.92
N ASP A 18 -13.98 -11.28 3.20
CA ASP A 18 -13.82 -11.87 4.54
C ASP A 18 -12.36 -11.82 5.01
N LEU A 19 -11.41 -12.11 4.12
CA LEU A 19 -10.00 -12.00 4.44
C LEU A 19 -9.57 -10.55 4.75
N LEU A 20 -10.05 -9.58 3.97
CA LEU A 20 -9.74 -8.16 4.21
C LEU A 20 -10.33 -7.66 5.54
N GLU A 21 -11.51 -8.15 5.92
CA GLU A 21 -12.10 -7.87 7.23
C GLU A 21 -11.30 -8.51 8.37
N ALA A 22 -10.84 -9.76 8.19
CA ALA A 22 -9.97 -10.43 9.16
C ALA A 22 -8.66 -9.65 9.35
N ILE A 23 -7.97 -9.27 8.26
CA ILE A 23 -6.76 -8.43 8.33
C ILE A 23 -7.03 -7.13 9.10
N SER A 24 -8.16 -6.48 8.83
CA SER A 24 -8.54 -5.23 9.50
C SER A 24 -8.78 -5.45 11.00
N GLY A 25 -9.40 -6.56 11.38
CA GLY A 25 -9.59 -6.98 12.76
C GLY A 25 -8.25 -7.18 13.48
N ASP A 26 -7.33 -7.90 12.86
CA ASP A 26 -6.02 -8.19 13.43
C ASP A 26 -5.15 -6.94 13.59
N VAL A 27 -5.20 -6.01 12.63
CA VAL A 27 -4.51 -4.70 12.76
C VAL A 27 -5.08 -3.92 13.94
N ARG A 28 -6.40 -3.88 14.10
CA ARG A 28 -7.05 -3.19 15.23
C ARG A 28 -6.63 -3.80 16.57
N ASN A 29 -6.66 -5.13 16.67
CA ASN A 29 -6.24 -5.86 17.85
C ASN A 29 -4.75 -5.60 18.18
N ARG A 30 -3.91 -5.56 17.14
CA ARG A 30 -2.47 -5.30 17.30
C ARG A 30 -2.20 -3.87 17.77
N ILE A 31 -2.91 -2.87 17.25
CA ILE A 31 -2.84 -1.48 17.73
C ILE A 31 -3.20 -1.44 19.22
N GLY A 32 -4.32 -2.07 19.62
CA GLY A 32 -4.73 -2.13 21.01
C GLY A 32 -3.67 -2.76 21.93
N SER A 33 -3.05 -3.86 21.48
CA SER A 33 -1.98 -4.53 22.23
C SER A 33 -0.73 -3.66 22.37
N LEU A 34 -0.30 -2.98 21.32
CA LEU A 34 0.86 -2.08 21.32
C LEU A 34 0.59 -0.87 22.22
N SER A 35 -0.61 -0.28 22.15
CA SER A 35 -1.00 0.85 22.99
C SER A 35 -1.04 0.49 24.47
N ALA A 36 -1.49 -0.71 24.81
CA ALA A 36 -1.51 -1.19 26.20
C ALA A 36 -0.10 -1.46 26.76
N GLN A 37 0.88 -1.78 25.90
CA GLN A 37 2.27 -2.02 26.28
C GLN A 37 3.13 -0.76 26.28
N SER A 38 2.71 0.27 25.56
CA SER A 38 3.42 1.56 25.51
C SER A 38 3.21 2.29 26.83
N ARG A 39 4.32 2.68 27.48
CA ARG A 39 4.28 3.59 28.63
C ARG A 39 4.24 5.02 28.15
N ASP A 40 3.51 5.89 28.82
CA ASP A 40 3.47 7.34 28.49
C ASP A 40 4.86 7.99 28.43
N GLU A 41 5.86 7.35 29.08
CA GLU A 41 7.25 7.80 29.14
C GLU A 41 8.05 7.52 27.87
N ASP A 42 7.57 6.62 26.97
CA ASP A 42 8.32 6.20 25.80
C ASP A 42 8.34 7.25 24.67
N GLY A 43 7.57 8.35 24.78
CA GLY A 43 7.53 9.45 23.81
C GLY A 43 7.17 9.02 22.38
N ARG A 44 6.63 7.82 22.24
CA ARG A 44 6.31 7.22 20.95
C ARG A 44 5.01 7.77 20.39
N ALA A 45 5.06 8.38 19.20
CA ALA A 45 3.87 8.89 18.57
C ALA A 45 2.88 7.77 18.23
N VAL A 46 1.58 8.00 18.40
CA VAL A 46 0.50 7.05 18.08
C VAL A 46 0.63 6.54 16.63
N VAL A 47 1.05 7.40 15.71
CA VAL A 47 1.27 7.02 14.31
C VAL A 47 2.33 5.91 14.16
N ASP A 48 3.35 5.86 15.01
CA ASP A 48 4.39 4.83 14.98
C ASP A 48 3.86 3.47 15.44
N LEU A 49 2.96 3.45 16.44
CA LEU A 49 2.27 2.22 16.85
C LEU A 49 1.36 1.69 15.74
N ILE A 50 0.68 2.59 15.03
CA ILE A 50 -0.15 2.22 13.87
C ILE A 50 0.71 1.61 12.76
N VAL A 51 1.82 2.25 12.40
CA VAL A 51 2.75 1.74 11.39
C VAL A 51 3.26 0.36 11.78
N GLN A 52 3.70 0.19 13.03
CA GLN A 52 4.17 -1.11 13.51
C GLN A 52 3.07 -2.17 13.45
N ALA A 53 1.84 -1.86 13.88
CA ALA A 53 0.74 -2.81 13.81
C ALA A 53 0.44 -3.26 12.37
N MET A 54 0.47 -2.31 11.41
CA MET A 54 0.29 -2.64 10.00
C MET A 54 1.43 -3.51 9.47
N GLN A 55 2.68 -3.24 9.86
CA GLN A 55 3.84 -4.04 9.49
C GLN A 55 3.81 -5.44 10.10
N ASP A 56 3.46 -5.57 11.37
CA ASP A 56 3.37 -6.87 12.05
C ASP A 56 2.31 -7.76 11.42
N VAL A 57 1.19 -7.17 10.99
CA VAL A 57 0.04 -7.91 10.47
C VAL A 57 0.14 -8.11 8.95
N ILE A 58 0.23 -7.04 8.16
CA ILE A 58 0.09 -7.15 6.70
C ILE A 58 1.26 -7.91 6.07
N PRO A 59 2.51 -7.46 6.16
CA PRO A 59 3.65 -8.24 5.67
C PRO A 59 4.10 -9.32 6.63
N GLY A 60 4.00 -9.10 7.96
CA GLY A 60 4.49 -10.04 8.96
C GLY A 60 3.65 -11.31 9.03
N HIS A 61 2.37 -11.19 9.38
CA HIS A 61 1.47 -12.34 9.54
C HIS A 61 0.89 -12.83 8.21
N TYR A 62 0.33 -11.92 7.40
CA TYR A 62 -0.31 -12.27 6.13
C TYR A 62 0.65 -12.34 4.93
N GLN A 63 1.91 -11.93 5.09
CA GLN A 63 3.00 -12.05 4.12
C GLN A 63 2.77 -11.28 2.79
N PHE A 64 1.98 -10.21 2.81
CA PHE A 64 1.80 -9.34 1.66
C PHE A 64 3.04 -8.47 1.44
N GLN A 65 3.62 -8.55 0.23
CA GLN A 65 4.79 -7.74 -0.14
C GLN A 65 4.87 -7.53 -1.66
N GLY A 66 5.78 -6.67 -2.08
CA GLY A 66 6.05 -6.43 -3.49
C GLY A 66 6.60 -7.65 -4.21
N ASP A 67 6.27 -7.79 -5.49
CA ASP A 67 6.87 -8.78 -6.37
C ASP A 67 8.00 -8.12 -7.16
N ALA A 68 9.20 -8.12 -6.60
CA ALA A 68 10.37 -7.55 -7.25
C ALA A 68 10.95 -8.49 -8.33
N GLU A 69 10.75 -9.80 -8.18
CA GLU A 69 11.29 -10.81 -9.13
C GLU A 69 10.49 -10.85 -10.43
N ASN A 70 9.15 -10.70 -10.34
CA ASN A 70 8.27 -10.75 -11.49
C ASN A 70 7.43 -9.45 -11.59
N TYR A 71 8.09 -8.30 -11.47
CA TYR A 71 7.43 -6.99 -11.39
C TYR A 71 6.42 -6.73 -12.52
N ASP A 72 6.73 -7.19 -13.74
CA ASP A 72 5.88 -6.98 -14.92
C ASP A 72 4.77 -8.03 -15.10
N ASP A 73 4.62 -8.99 -14.17
CA ASP A 73 3.48 -9.91 -14.23
C ASP A 73 2.17 -9.16 -14.04
N ILE A 74 1.20 -9.40 -14.96
CA ILE A 74 -0.13 -8.78 -14.92
C ILE A 74 -0.91 -9.17 -13.65
N ALA A 75 -0.66 -10.36 -13.11
CA ALA A 75 -1.25 -10.85 -11.87
C ALA A 75 -0.91 -9.95 -10.65
N ASN A 76 0.17 -9.17 -10.72
CA ASN A 76 0.53 -8.21 -9.69
C ASN A 76 -0.35 -6.96 -9.67
N ALA A 77 -1.15 -6.74 -10.71
CA ALA A 77 -2.12 -5.64 -10.81
C ALA A 77 -3.57 -6.11 -10.60
N ASP A 78 -3.84 -7.41 -10.63
CA ASP A 78 -5.16 -7.97 -10.34
C ASP A 78 -5.32 -8.23 -8.84
N LEU A 79 -6.24 -7.52 -8.18
CA LEU A 79 -6.39 -7.56 -6.72
C LEU A 79 -6.70 -8.95 -6.16
N MET A 80 -7.46 -9.78 -6.87
CA MET A 80 -7.74 -11.14 -6.41
C MET A 80 -6.48 -12.01 -6.49
N SER A 81 -5.74 -11.91 -7.59
CA SER A 81 -4.47 -12.60 -7.77
C SER A 81 -3.41 -12.12 -6.76
N VAL A 82 -3.39 -10.83 -6.45
CA VAL A 82 -2.52 -10.26 -5.38
C VAL A 82 -2.86 -10.86 -4.03
N ILE A 83 -4.14 -11.00 -3.70
CA ILE A 83 -4.57 -11.59 -2.43
C ILE A 83 -4.19 -13.06 -2.36
N ASP A 84 -4.38 -13.84 -3.43
CA ASP A 84 -4.03 -15.26 -3.45
C ASP A 84 -2.52 -15.49 -3.33
N ARG A 85 -1.75 -14.74 -4.09
CA ARG A 85 -0.29 -14.90 -4.20
C ARG A 85 0.49 -14.18 -3.10
N LYS A 86 -0.16 -13.26 -2.38
CA LYS A 86 0.47 -12.34 -1.41
C LYS A 86 1.57 -11.47 -2.03
N ARG A 87 1.51 -11.24 -3.32
CA ARG A 87 2.48 -10.49 -4.11
C ARG A 87 1.75 -9.52 -5.03
N GLY A 88 2.25 -8.28 -5.12
CA GLY A 88 1.60 -7.27 -5.94
C GLY A 88 2.45 -6.06 -6.29
N LEU A 89 1.90 -5.21 -7.16
CA LEU A 89 2.46 -3.89 -7.45
C LEU A 89 2.29 -2.92 -6.29
N PRO A 90 3.10 -1.84 -6.23
CA PRO A 90 2.95 -0.81 -5.19
C PRO A 90 1.52 -0.30 -5.03
N VAL A 91 0.84 0.02 -6.14
CA VAL A 91 -0.53 0.56 -6.11
C VAL A 91 -1.58 -0.49 -5.70
N ALA A 92 -1.38 -1.76 -6.05
CA ALA A 92 -2.29 -2.84 -5.66
C ALA A 92 -2.20 -3.13 -4.15
N LEU A 93 -0.97 -3.17 -3.62
CA LEU A 93 -0.74 -3.29 -2.19
C LEU A 93 -1.23 -2.06 -1.43
N ALA A 94 -1.01 -0.85 -1.97
CA ALA A 94 -1.52 0.38 -1.37
C ALA A 94 -3.04 0.34 -1.18
N LEU A 95 -3.81 -0.20 -2.13
CA LEU A 95 -5.27 -0.37 -1.99
C LEU A 95 -5.64 -1.28 -0.82
N LEU A 96 -4.86 -2.34 -0.56
CA LEU A 96 -5.05 -3.19 0.61
C LEU A 96 -4.81 -2.40 1.91
N TYR A 97 -3.70 -1.67 2.00
CA TYR A 97 -3.39 -0.83 3.16
C TYR A 97 -4.46 0.25 3.38
N VAL A 98 -4.92 0.91 2.32
CA VAL A 98 -5.99 1.93 2.38
C VAL A 98 -7.31 1.31 2.87
N HIS A 99 -7.67 0.12 2.38
CA HIS A 99 -8.86 -0.58 2.85
C HIS A 99 -8.78 -0.87 4.35
N VAL A 100 -7.69 -1.50 4.81
CA VAL A 100 -7.46 -1.82 6.22
C VAL A 100 -7.48 -0.56 7.09
N ALA A 101 -6.80 0.50 6.68
CA ALA A 101 -6.77 1.77 7.40
C ALA A 101 -8.18 2.38 7.55
N LYS A 102 -8.96 2.43 6.46
CA LYS A 102 -10.35 2.92 6.49
C LYS A 102 -11.23 2.10 7.44
N ARG A 103 -11.06 0.77 7.46
CA ARG A 103 -11.80 -0.12 8.41
C ARG A 103 -11.37 0.09 9.86
N CYS A 104 -10.14 0.51 10.10
CA CYS A 104 -9.61 0.84 11.43
C CYS A 104 -9.79 2.31 11.81
N GLN A 105 -10.44 3.14 10.99
CA GLN A 105 -10.61 4.59 11.19
C GLN A 105 -9.25 5.33 11.26
N ILE A 106 -8.25 4.84 10.52
CA ILE A 106 -6.93 5.44 10.43
C ILE A 106 -6.91 6.38 9.22
N GLU A 107 -6.40 7.59 9.41
CA GLU A 107 -6.21 8.55 8.34
C GLU A 107 -5.00 8.15 7.48
N ILE A 108 -5.27 7.78 6.23
CA ILE A 108 -4.26 7.36 5.25
C ILE A 108 -4.57 7.96 3.88
N THR A 109 -3.53 8.40 3.19
CA THR A 109 -3.64 9.02 1.86
C THR A 109 -2.59 8.44 0.93
N GLY A 110 -2.98 8.14 -0.33
CA GLY A 110 -2.04 7.77 -1.39
C GLY A 110 -1.22 8.98 -1.82
N ILE A 111 0.06 8.76 -2.10
CA ILE A 111 0.99 9.77 -2.61
C ILE A 111 1.55 9.28 -3.94
N ASP A 112 1.29 10.05 -5.00
CA ASP A 112 1.83 9.79 -6.34
C ASP A 112 3.27 10.29 -6.44
N PHE A 113 4.17 9.54 -5.81
CA PHE A 113 5.59 9.87 -5.79
C PHE A 113 6.27 9.46 -7.11
N PRO A 114 7.23 10.22 -7.65
CA PRO A 114 7.92 9.88 -8.88
C PRO A 114 8.52 8.48 -8.86
N GLY A 115 8.12 7.63 -9.80
CA GLY A 115 8.55 6.23 -9.90
C GLY A 115 7.95 5.28 -8.87
N HIS A 116 7.29 5.78 -7.82
CA HIS A 116 6.74 5.00 -6.71
C HIS A 116 5.28 5.36 -6.41
N PHE A 117 4.61 4.51 -5.67
CA PHE A 117 3.32 4.81 -5.06
C PHE A 117 3.44 4.58 -3.55
N LEU A 118 3.41 5.66 -2.79
CA LEU A 118 3.61 5.66 -1.36
C LEU A 118 2.28 5.95 -0.63
N LEU A 119 2.28 5.74 0.67
CA LEU A 119 1.15 6.09 1.53
C LEU A 119 1.63 7.03 2.64
N ARG A 120 0.77 7.99 2.99
CA ARG A 120 0.98 8.87 4.14
C ARG A 120 -0.06 8.55 5.21
N LEU A 121 0.41 8.08 6.37
CA LEU A 121 -0.38 7.92 7.57
C LEU A 121 -0.31 9.19 8.42
N GLN A 122 -1.44 9.53 9.05
CA GLN A 122 -1.55 10.68 9.95
C GLN A 122 -2.28 10.26 11.23
N SER A 123 -1.73 10.63 12.39
CA SER A 123 -2.40 10.47 13.69
C SER A 123 -1.76 11.38 14.73
N GLY A 124 -2.57 11.98 15.60
CA GLY A 124 -2.06 12.81 16.70
C GLY A 124 -1.17 14.00 16.27
N GLY A 125 -1.39 14.54 15.07
CA GLY A 125 -0.56 15.62 14.50
C GLY A 125 0.76 15.15 13.89
N ALA A 126 1.13 13.89 14.04
CA ALA A 126 2.32 13.30 13.43
C ALA A 126 1.97 12.61 12.09
N ARG A 127 2.95 12.54 11.19
CA ARG A 127 2.82 11.92 9.85
C ARG A 127 3.96 10.95 9.60
N ARG A 128 3.67 9.85 8.86
CA ARG A 128 4.69 8.93 8.37
C ARG A 128 4.42 8.59 6.91
N MET A 129 5.48 8.63 6.11
CA MET A 129 5.46 8.07 4.77
C MET A 129 5.82 6.60 4.86
N ILE A 130 5.04 5.72 4.21
CA ILE A 130 5.30 4.28 4.19
C ILE A 130 5.29 3.76 2.76
N ASP A 131 6.08 2.72 2.53
CA ASP A 131 6.17 2.02 1.25
C ASP A 131 5.48 0.65 1.33
N PRO A 132 4.27 0.49 0.75
CA PRO A 132 3.55 -0.78 0.76
C PRO A 132 4.28 -1.90 0.04
N PHE A 133 5.11 -1.56 -0.97
CA PHE A 133 5.85 -2.53 -1.77
C PHE A 133 6.97 -3.19 -0.96
N HIS A 134 7.61 -2.43 -0.09
CA HIS A 134 8.66 -2.91 0.81
C HIS A 134 8.13 -3.17 2.23
N GLY A 135 6.94 -3.76 2.35
CA GLY A 135 6.38 -4.19 3.63
C GLY A 135 5.96 -3.05 4.56
N GLY A 136 5.62 -1.89 4.03
CA GLY A 136 5.16 -0.75 4.82
C GLY A 136 6.27 -0.07 5.64
N ILE A 137 7.54 -0.20 5.22
CA ILE A 137 8.65 0.52 5.87
C ILE A 137 8.41 2.02 5.86
N THR A 138 8.83 2.68 6.93
CA THR A 138 8.77 4.14 7.01
C THR A 138 9.92 4.75 6.21
N LEU A 139 9.59 5.77 5.42
CA LEU A 139 10.56 6.53 4.62
C LEU A 139 10.67 7.96 5.18
N GLY A 140 11.89 8.34 5.56
CA GLY A 140 12.24 9.70 5.89
C GLY A 140 12.68 10.51 4.66
N SER A 141 13.09 11.75 4.89
CA SER A 141 13.51 12.65 3.79
C SER A 141 14.76 12.17 3.06
N ALA A 142 15.64 11.39 3.71
CA ALA A 142 16.82 10.82 3.08
C ALA A 142 16.43 9.73 2.07
N GLU A 143 15.64 8.76 2.49
CA GLU A 143 15.16 7.65 1.66
C GLU A 143 14.30 8.15 0.49
N LEU A 144 13.42 9.14 0.74
CA LEU A 144 12.61 9.76 -0.31
C LEU A 144 13.48 10.49 -1.35
N ARG A 145 14.58 11.13 -0.93
CA ARG A 145 15.52 11.77 -1.84
C ARG A 145 16.28 10.73 -2.68
N GLU A 146 16.67 9.61 -2.08
CA GLU A 146 17.32 8.51 -2.80
C GLU A 146 16.39 7.92 -3.86
N LEU A 147 15.13 7.63 -3.52
CA LEU A 147 14.12 7.16 -4.46
C LEU A 147 13.91 8.14 -5.62
N LEU A 148 13.84 9.45 -5.32
CA LEU A 148 13.68 10.48 -6.33
C LEU A 148 14.88 10.52 -7.28
N LYS A 149 16.11 10.50 -6.74
CA LYS A 149 17.35 10.52 -7.52
C LYS A 149 17.51 9.27 -8.38
N ALA A 150 17.11 8.11 -7.88
CA ALA A 150 17.11 6.87 -8.65
C ALA A 150 16.17 6.94 -9.88
N PHE A 151 15.07 7.69 -9.78
CA PHE A 151 14.09 7.81 -10.85
C PHE A 151 14.34 9.00 -11.80
N GLN A 152 14.77 10.16 -11.29
CA GLN A 152 14.90 11.41 -12.06
C GLN A 152 16.35 11.86 -12.28
N GLY A 153 17.33 11.17 -11.69
CA GLY A 153 18.75 11.53 -11.80
C GLY A 153 19.30 12.20 -10.54
N LEU A 154 20.63 12.22 -10.44
CA LEU A 154 21.35 12.60 -9.21
C LEU A 154 21.12 14.05 -8.74
N ASP A 155 20.75 14.93 -9.67
CA ASP A 155 20.49 16.35 -9.38
C ASP A 155 19.06 16.64 -8.92
N ALA A 156 18.20 15.60 -8.88
CA ALA A 156 16.81 15.77 -8.47
C ALA A 156 16.69 16.11 -6.98
N GLU A 157 15.85 17.11 -6.68
CA GLU A 157 15.59 17.57 -5.31
C GLU A 157 14.11 17.44 -4.97
N LEU A 158 13.83 17.11 -3.68
CA LEU A 158 12.47 16.99 -3.18
C LEU A 158 11.74 18.33 -3.28
N GLN A 159 10.54 18.29 -3.84
CA GLN A 159 9.66 19.45 -4.01
C GLN A 159 8.28 19.15 -3.41
N PRO A 160 7.51 20.17 -3.00
CA PRO A 160 6.15 19.97 -2.50
C PRO A 160 5.23 19.20 -3.46
N ALA A 161 5.46 19.33 -4.77
CA ALA A 161 4.71 18.61 -5.80
C ALA A 161 4.86 17.08 -5.69
N HIS A 162 5.99 16.57 -5.17
CA HIS A 162 6.25 15.15 -5.00
C HIS A 162 5.43 14.51 -3.85
N TYR A 163 4.81 15.34 -3.01
CA TYR A 163 3.94 14.91 -1.90
C TYR A 163 2.45 15.07 -2.20
N ARG A 164 2.11 15.22 -3.49
CA ARG A 164 0.72 15.42 -3.92
C ARG A 164 -0.12 14.19 -3.59
N GLU A 165 -1.25 14.44 -2.98
CA GLU A 165 -2.22 13.40 -2.66
C GLU A 165 -2.87 12.84 -3.92
N ALA A 166 -2.97 11.52 -3.98
CA ALA A 166 -3.73 10.82 -4.99
C ALA A 166 -5.15 10.59 -4.48
N SER A 167 -6.15 11.04 -5.23
CA SER A 167 -7.56 10.70 -4.95
C SER A 167 -7.79 9.19 -5.13
N ASP A 168 -8.86 8.66 -4.52
CA ASP A 168 -9.26 7.25 -4.71
C ASP A 168 -9.43 6.91 -6.20
N ILE A 169 -9.97 7.85 -7.00
CA ILE A 169 -10.10 7.69 -8.46
C ILE A 169 -8.72 7.60 -9.12
N ALA A 170 -7.77 8.45 -8.73
CA ALA A 170 -6.41 8.43 -9.27
C ALA A 170 -5.70 7.11 -8.97
N ILE A 171 -5.90 6.55 -7.78
CA ILE A 171 -5.35 5.24 -7.39
C ILE A 171 -5.92 4.13 -8.29
N LEU A 172 -7.24 4.11 -8.50
CA LEU A 172 -7.90 3.12 -9.35
C LEU A 172 -7.49 3.25 -10.82
N LEU A 173 -7.37 4.48 -11.34
CA LEU A 173 -6.88 4.72 -12.69
C LEU A 173 -5.44 4.26 -12.86
N ARG A 174 -4.58 4.48 -11.86
CA ARG A 174 -3.19 3.99 -11.88
C ARG A 174 -3.15 2.47 -11.90
N LEU A 175 -3.99 1.79 -11.12
CA LEU A 175 -4.10 0.33 -11.15
C LEU A 175 -4.55 -0.15 -12.53
N GLN A 176 -5.61 0.46 -13.07
CA GLN A 176 -6.15 0.10 -14.39
C GLN A 176 -5.12 0.33 -15.52
N ASN A 177 -4.39 1.44 -15.48
CA ASN A 177 -3.31 1.70 -16.44
C ASN A 177 -2.19 0.65 -16.33
N ASN A 178 -1.85 0.20 -15.12
CA ASN A 178 -0.88 -0.88 -14.94
C ASN A 178 -1.34 -2.20 -15.59
N ILE A 179 -2.63 -2.55 -15.44
CA ILE A 179 -3.22 -3.73 -16.11
C ILE A 179 -3.14 -3.55 -17.63
N LYS A 180 -3.64 -2.41 -18.15
CA LYS A 180 -3.69 -2.12 -19.58
C LYS A 180 -2.30 -2.18 -20.24
N VAL A 181 -1.30 -1.53 -19.66
CA VAL A 181 0.07 -1.53 -20.22
C VAL A 181 0.65 -2.94 -20.30
N ARG A 182 0.42 -3.77 -19.27
CA ARG A 182 0.90 -5.14 -19.24
C ARG A 182 0.16 -6.05 -20.24
N ALA A 183 -1.16 -5.88 -20.38
CA ALA A 183 -1.95 -6.60 -21.36
C ALA A 183 -1.52 -6.25 -22.80
N ILE A 184 -1.23 -4.97 -23.09
CA ILE A 184 -0.71 -4.53 -24.39
C ILE A 184 0.67 -5.17 -24.65
N ARG A 185 1.58 -5.17 -23.68
CA ARG A 185 2.91 -5.79 -23.82
C ARG A 185 2.84 -7.28 -24.08
N ARG A 186 1.80 -7.97 -23.63
CA ARG A 186 1.54 -9.41 -23.89
C ARG A 186 0.79 -9.66 -25.20
N GLY A 187 0.37 -8.62 -25.92
CA GLY A 187 -0.44 -8.77 -27.13
C GLY A 187 -1.89 -9.21 -26.88
N GLU A 188 -2.38 -9.09 -25.64
CA GLU A 188 -3.75 -9.47 -25.25
C GLU A 188 -4.77 -8.37 -25.58
N LEU A 189 -4.31 -7.15 -25.87
CA LEU A 189 -5.10 -6.01 -26.32
C LEU A 189 -4.43 -5.43 -27.56
N ALA A 190 -5.06 -5.61 -28.71
CA ALA A 190 -4.73 -4.93 -29.97
C ALA A 190 -5.71 -3.78 -30.22
#